data_e8ca08134092ff93ad4d2620687b6c4b
#
_entry.id   e8ca08134092ff93ad4d2620687b6c4b
#
_cell.length_a   1.000
_cell.length_b   1.000
_cell.length_c   1.000
_cell.angle_alpha   90.00
_cell.angle_beta   90.00
_cell.angle_gamma   90.00
#
_symmetry.space_group_name_H-M   'P 1'
#
loop_
_entity.id
_entity.type
_entity.pdbx_description
1 polymer ?
#
loop_
_entity_poly.entity_id
_entity_poly.type
_entity_poly.pdbx_seq_one_letter_code
_entity_poly.pdbx_strand_id
1 'polypeptide(L)'
;MLFIGGPFMASVMAASGPAPAGTHVEGVAAEAAANADARREYVRGDETFQSSYTCIAPSGAADKAPIVCEGRIDPVSPELYFSLSWRLDEFGDRAVDTVHIRRKGEVDAFQTIADVGSRAAAQIPNNGFELIDVNFDGYHDLRLIAEGTAGPNVLYRNWLWAPDEEAFVGNVALDEIVSPEFDPDTQEIVSRWRSSAAEGGIDIYIWEDGQTVLIHRETDSYAGPSACTRTFFDRIDGELRETGTGACG
;
A
#
# COMPACT_ATOMS: atom_id res chain seq x y z
N MET A 1 42.78 65.62 24.37
CA MET A 1 43.86 64.81 24.92
C MET A 1 43.51 63.39 24.56
N LEU A 2 43.85 62.94 23.44
CA LEU A 2 44.98 62.19 22.91
C LEU A 2 45.51 61.05 23.84
N PHE A 3 45.33 59.80 23.40
CA PHE A 3 46.30 58.68 23.27
C PHE A 3 45.48 57.45 22.84
N ILE A 4 45.56 56.97 21.68
CA ILE A 4 46.31 56.10 20.81
C ILE A 4 46.90 54.88 21.56
N GLY A 5 46.47 53.67 21.20
CA GLY A 5 47.05 52.39 21.53
C GLY A 5 46.42 51.28 20.68
N GLY A 6 47.19 50.85 19.68
CA GLY A 6 46.76 50.00 18.57
C GLY A 6 46.70 48.49 18.88
N PRO A 7 46.52 47.67 17.84
CA PRO A 7 46.00 46.32 17.95
C PRO A 7 47.09 45.26 18.06
N PHE A 8 46.85 44.24 18.84
CA PHE A 8 47.60 42.98 18.78
C PHE A 8 46.80 41.95 17.98
N MET A 9 47.25 41.68 16.77
CA MET A 9 46.82 40.51 16.00
C MET A 9 47.46 39.27 16.59
N ALA A 10 46.66 38.32 17.04
CA ALA A 10 47.07 36.95 17.27
C ALA A 10 46.49 36.08 16.15
N SER A 11 47.32 35.69 15.22
CA SER A 11 47.00 34.64 14.23
C SER A 11 46.93 33.30 14.92
N VAL A 12 45.73 32.73 14.98
CA VAL A 12 45.56 31.30 15.29
C VAL A 12 45.52 30.54 13.98
N MET A 13 46.59 29.79 13.71
CA MET A 13 46.63 28.81 12.64
C MET A 13 45.65 27.66 13.01
N ALA A 14 44.58 27.53 12.27
CA ALA A 14 43.74 26.35 12.30
C ALA A 14 44.44 25.22 11.54
N ALA A 15 44.82 24.17 12.26
CA ALA A 15 45.26 22.92 11.67
C ALA A 15 44.03 22.19 11.07
N SER A 16 43.93 22.13 9.76
CA SER A 16 43.02 21.27 9.04
C SER A 16 43.49 19.82 9.13
N GLY A 17 42.87 19.06 10.07
CA GLY A 17 42.94 17.61 10.07
C GLY A 17 42.06 17.02 8.98
N PRO A 18 42.43 15.90 8.36
CA PRO A 18 41.62 15.26 7.34
C PRO A 18 40.32 14.78 7.97
N ALA A 19 39.21 15.04 7.26
CA ALA A 19 37.90 14.48 7.61
C ALA A 19 37.95 12.94 7.60
N PRO A 20 37.29 12.23 8.52
CA PRO A 20 37.20 10.78 8.46
C PRO A 20 36.43 10.38 7.19
N ALA A 21 37.04 9.49 6.42
CA ALA A 21 36.45 8.92 5.21
C ALA A 21 35.11 8.26 5.50
N GLY A 22 34.11 8.54 4.65
CA GLY A 22 32.75 8.02 4.70
C GLY A 22 32.66 6.53 4.36
N THR A 23 33.03 5.66 5.29
CA THR A 23 32.91 4.20 5.14
C THR A 23 31.70 3.62 5.89
N HIS A 24 30.93 4.45 6.59
CA HIS A 24 29.80 3.95 7.38
C HIS A 24 28.45 3.96 6.66
N VAL A 25 28.28 4.78 5.62
CA VAL A 25 26.99 4.93 4.93
C VAL A 25 26.79 3.86 3.85
N GLU A 26 27.86 3.46 3.16
CA GLU A 26 27.79 2.40 2.14
C GLU A 26 27.55 1.01 2.74
N GLY A 27 28.04 0.74 3.95
CA GLY A 27 27.82 -0.53 4.64
C GLY A 27 26.38 -0.73 5.07
N VAL A 28 25.72 0.31 5.57
CA VAL A 28 24.33 0.24 6.04
C VAL A 28 23.36 0.09 4.87
N ALA A 29 23.61 0.77 3.75
CA ALA A 29 22.77 0.63 2.56
C ALA A 29 22.91 -0.75 1.90
N ALA A 30 24.13 -1.32 1.89
CA ALA A 30 24.39 -2.66 1.36
C ALA A 30 23.75 -3.74 2.25
N GLU A 31 23.78 -3.57 3.57
CA GLU A 31 23.16 -4.50 4.52
C GLU A 31 21.61 -4.44 4.46
N ALA A 32 21.04 -3.25 4.31
CA ALA A 32 19.60 -3.08 4.10
C ALA A 32 19.13 -3.71 2.78
N ALA A 33 19.88 -3.54 1.69
CA ALA A 33 19.60 -4.17 0.40
C ALA A 33 19.71 -5.70 0.46
N ALA A 34 20.75 -6.23 1.12
CA ALA A 34 20.93 -7.67 1.31
C ALA A 34 19.82 -8.29 2.17
N ASN A 35 19.34 -7.56 3.20
CA ASN A 35 18.21 -7.99 4.01
C ASN A 35 16.89 -7.95 3.23
N ALA A 36 16.68 -6.96 2.36
CA ALA A 36 15.52 -6.90 1.49
C ALA A 36 15.49 -8.05 0.48
N ASP A 37 16.64 -8.38 -0.14
CA ASP A 37 16.75 -9.51 -1.06
C ASP A 37 16.55 -10.86 -0.36
N ALA A 38 17.10 -11.04 0.83
CA ALA A 38 16.87 -12.24 1.64
C ALA A 38 15.40 -12.40 2.06
N ARG A 39 14.71 -11.30 2.34
CA ARG A 39 13.27 -11.30 2.65
C ARG A 39 12.43 -11.63 1.43
N ARG A 40 12.75 -11.08 0.26
CA ARG A 40 12.08 -11.42 -1.02
C ARG A 40 12.23 -12.90 -1.36
N GLU A 41 13.41 -13.48 -1.14
CA GLU A 41 13.65 -14.91 -1.36
C GLU A 41 12.86 -15.78 -0.37
N TYR A 42 12.73 -15.35 0.88
CA TYR A 42 11.92 -16.04 1.89
C TYR A 42 10.42 -15.98 1.57
N VAL A 43 9.90 -14.82 1.17
CA VAL A 43 8.48 -14.63 0.81
C VAL A 43 8.11 -15.45 -0.44
N ARG A 44 9.00 -15.56 -1.42
CA ARG A 44 8.80 -16.40 -2.61
C ARG A 44 8.81 -17.89 -2.32
N GLY A 45 9.47 -18.33 -1.24
CA GLY A 45 9.60 -19.74 -0.88
C GLY A 45 8.50 -20.28 0.02
N ASP A 46 7.69 -19.40 0.64
CA ASP A 46 6.69 -19.80 1.64
C ASP A 46 5.28 -19.36 1.21
N GLU A 47 4.61 -20.22 0.42
CA GLU A 47 3.20 -20.07 0.05
C GLU A 47 2.28 -19.93 1.28
N THR A 48 2.72 -20.32 2.47
CA THR A 48 1.95 -20.23 3.72
C THR A 48 1.93 -18.84 4.33
N PHE A 49 2.88 -17.96 3.97
CA PHE A 49 2.96 -16.61 4.52
C PHE A 49 1.91 -15.65 3.93
N GLN A 50 1.36 -15.95 2.76
CA GLN A 50 0.41 -15.08 2.03
C GLN A 50 -0.92 -14.81 2.73
N SER A 51 -1.24 -15.44 3.84
CA SER A 51 -2.56 -15.31 4.49
C SER A 51 -2.56 -15.30 6.02
N SER A 52 -1.49 -14.87 6.66
CA SER A 52 -1.33 -15.01 8.10
C SER A 52 -1.87 -13.84 8.92
N TYR A 53 -3.08 -13.40 8.68
CA TYR A 53 -3.78 -12.55 9.61
C TYR A 53 -5.06 -13.22 10.12
N THR A 54 -5.44 -12.91 11.36
CA THR A 54 -6.68 -13.40 11.98
C THR A 54 -7.43 -12.22 12.57
N CYS A 55 -8.72 -12.15 12.31
CA CYS A 55 -9.55 -11.08 12.84
C CYS A 55 -10.63 -11.61 13.76
N ILE A 56 -10.89 -10.88 14.84
CA ILE A 56 -12.02 -11.07 15.74
C ILE A 56 -12.93 -9.86 15.59
N ALA A 57 -14.11 -10.11 15.03
CA ALA A 57 -15.14 -9.09 14.88
C ALA A 57 -16.21 -9.24 15.97
N PRO A 58 -16.89 -8.14 16.33
CA PRO A 58 -18.04 -8.18 17.24
C PRO A 58 -19.14 -9.12 16.73
N SER A 59 -19.81 -9.80 17.64
CA SER A 59 -20.81 -10.82 17.32
C SER A 59 -22.16 -10.27 16.84
N GLY A 60 -22.34 -8.94 16.78
CA GLY A 60 -23.56 -8.30 16.30
C GLY A 60 -23.49 -6.78 16.27
N ALA A 61 -24.47 -6.15 15.62
CA ALA A 61 -24.56 -4.69 15.45
C ALA A 61 -24.69 -3.91 16.78
N ALA A 62 -25.15 -4.54 17.85
CA ALA A 62 -25.27 -3.94 19.18
C ALA A 62 -23.92 -3.92 19.94
N ASP A 63 -22.98 -4.76 19.53
CA ASP A 63 -21.64 -4.82 20.10
C ASP A 63 -20.75 -3.77 19.43
N LYS A 64 -20.38 -2.75 20.18
CA LYS A 64 -19.52 -1.64 19.72
C LYS A 64 -18.03 -1.91 19.94
N ALA A 65 -17.66 -3.14 20.29
CA ALA A 65 -16.26 -3.50 20.42
C ALA A 65 -15.54 -3.28 19.08
N PRO A 66 -14.26 -2.87 19.10
CA PRO A 66 -13.50 -2.73 17.86
C PRO A 66 -13.32 -4.09 17.18
N ILE A 67 -13.16 -4.09 15.87
CA ILE A 67 -12.63 -5.24 15.15
C ILE A 67 -11.14 -5.30 15.47
N VAL A 68 -10.65 -6.45 15.92
CA VAL A 68 -9.23 -6.63 16.21
C VAL A 68 -8.67 -7.66 15.26
N CYS A 69 -7.70 -7.23 14.44
CA CYS A 69 -6.96 -8.11 13.57
C CYS A 69 -5.51 -8.24 14.07
N GLU A 70 -4.93 -9.41 13.94
CA GLU A 70 -3.53 -9.68 14.25
C GLU A 70 -2.84 -10.28 13.03
N GLY A 71 -1.59 -9.89 12.79
CA GLY A 71 -0.79 -10.36 11.69
C GLY A 71 0.62 -9.81 11.70
N ARG A 72 1.41 -10.18 10.70
CA ARG A 72 2.80 -9.77 10.55
C ARG A 72 3.01 -9.06 9.22
N ILE A 73 3.89 -8.07 9.24
CA ILE A 73 4.30 -7.35 8.02
C ILE A 73 5.38 -8.11 7.24
N ASP A 74 6.14 -8.96 7.91
CA ASP A 74 7.12 -9.87 7.34
C ASP A 74 7.36 -11.07 8.28
N PRO A 75 8.04 -12.13 7.84
CA PRO A 75 8.25 -13.34 8.63
C PRO A 75 9.00 -13.18 9.95
N VAL A 76 9.85 -12.15 10.05
CA VAL A 76 10.73 -11.95 11.20
C VAL A 76 10.28 -10.82 12.14
N SER A 77 9.40 -9.95 11.67
CA SER A 77 8.86 -8.85 12.46
C SER A 77 7.94 -9.34 13.59
N PRO A 78 7.85 -8.57 14.68
CA PRO A 78 6.86 -8.82 15.72
C PRO A 78 5.44 -8.82 15.14
N GLU A 79 4.58 -9.63 15.73
CA GLU A 79 3.15 -9.61 15.40
C GLU A 79 2.53 -8.27 15.79
N LEU A 80 1.70 -7.74 14.91
CA LEU A 80 0.97 -6.49 15.08
C LEU A 80 -0.49 -6.76 15.38
N TYR A 81 -1.10 -5.85 16.14
CA TYR A 81 -2.51 -5.80 16.42
C TYR A 81 -3.09 -4.53 15.83
N PHE A 82 -4.12 -4.68 15.01
CA PHE A 82 -4.88 -3.61 14.37
C PHE A 82 -6.25 -3.54 15.02
N SER A 83 -6.53 -2.45 15.71
CA SER A 83 -7.81 -2.23 16.37
C SER A 83 -8.62 -1.20 15.56
N LEU A 84 -9.65 -1.66 14.86
CA LEU A 84 -10.49 -0.85 13.98
C LEU A 84 -11.68 -0.33 14.77
N SER A 85 -11.73 0.97 15.01
CA SER A 85 -12.89 1.65 15.60
C SER A 85 -13.92 1.93 14.52
N TRP A 86 -15.14 1.49 14.71
CA TRP A 86 -16.18 1.55 13.71
C TRP A 86 -17.55 2.01 14.27
N ARG A 87 -18.41 2.46 13.36
CA ARG A 87 -19.82 2.75 13.62
C ARG A 87 -20.66 2.24 12.46
N LEU A 88 -21.96 2.07 12.68
CA LEU A 88 -22.91 1.92 11.57
C LEU A 88 -23.30 3.31 11.06
N ASP A 89 -23.33 3.45 9.75
CA ASP A 89 -23.84 4.63 9.10
C ASP A 89 -25.37 4.59 8.93
N GLU A 90 -25.94 5.56 8.25
CA GLU A 90 -27.38 5.68 8.00
C GLU A 90 -27.95 4.58 7.09
N PHE A 91 -27.10 3.89 6.32
CA PHE A 91 -27.47 2.78 5.45
C PHE A 91 -27.27 1.41 6.12
N GLY A 92 -26.73 1.39 7.33
CA GLY A 92 -26.39 0.17 8.06
C GLY A 92 -25.06 -0.45 7.66
N ASP A 93 -24.26 0.27 6.88
CA ASP A 93 -22.89 -0.14 6.54
C ASP A 93 -21.93 0.16 7.69
N ARG A 94 -20.88 -0.64 7.78
CA ARG A 94 -19.84 -0.44 8.80
C ARG A 94 -18.79 0.55 8.27
N ALA A 95 -18.75 1.73 8.89
CA ALA A 95 -17.74 2.75 8.64
C ALA A 95 -16.62 2.63 9.69
N VAL A 96 -15.38 2.44 9.25
CA VAL A 96 -14.17 2.47 10.09
C VAL A 96 -13.56 3.87 10.00
N ASP A 97 -13.48 4.52 11.17
CA ASP A 97 -12.98 5.88 11.27
C ASP A 97 -11.49 5.93 11.68
N THR A 98 -11.05 4.95 12.48
CA THR A 98 -9.69 4.94 13.05
C THR A 98 -9.15 3.52 13.15
N VAL A 99 -7.86 3.36 12.84
CA VAL A 99 -7.10 2.13 13.09
C VAL A 99 -5.96 2.46 14.06
N HIS A 100 -5.95 1.77 15.22
CA HIS A 100 -4.84 1.82 16.17
C HIS A 100 -3.96 0.59 15.97
N ILE A 101 -2.66 0.79 15.79
CA ILE A 101 -1.69 -0.27 15.50
C ILE A 101 -0.68 -0.34 16.63
N ARG A 102 -0.53 -1.53 17.22
CA ARG A 102 0.42 -1.77 18.31
C ARG A 102 1.19 -3.07 18.08
N ARG A 103 2.38 -3.17 18.63
CA ARG A 103 3.16 -4.42 18.62
C ARG A 103 2.62 -5.37 19.70
N LYS A 104 2.71 -6.66 19.44
CA LYS A 104 2.32 -7.68 20.43
C LYS A 104 3.11 -7.51 21.72
N GLY A 105 2.38 -7.48 22.84
CA GLY A 105 2.96 -7.28 24.18
C GLY A 105 3.09 -5.81 24.60
N GLU A 106 2.88 -4.86 23.72
CA GLU A 106 2.83 -3.42 24.04
C GLU A 106 1.39 -2.99 24.35
N VAL A 107 1.26 -2.00 25.24
CA VAL A 107 -0.03 -1.43 25.63
C VAL A 107 -0.41 -0.29 24.71
N ASP A 108 0.56 0.55 24.37
CA ASP A 108 0.35 1.75 23.56
C ASP A 108 0.45 1.44 22.06
N ALA A 109 -0.36 2.13 21.27
CA ALA A 109 -0.25 2.12 19.81
C ALA A 109 0.99 2.93 19.39
N PHE A 110 1.83 2.35 18.54
CA PHE A 110 2.93 3.10 17.92
C PHE A 110 2.45 3.96 16.76
N GLN A 111 1.29 3.58 16.15
CA GLN A 111 0.66 4.36 15.10
C GLN A 111 -0.86 4.38 15.27
N THR A 112 -1.45 5.52 14.93
CA THR A 112 -2.90 5.70 14.78
C THR A 112 -3.18 6.30 13.42
N ILE A 113 -3.93 5.59 12.59
CA ILE A 113 -4.44 6.09 11.31
C ILE A 113 -5.84 6.63 11.59
N ALA A 114 -6.01 7.93 11.44
CA ALA A 114 -7.31 8.61 11.55
C ALA A 114 -7.90 8.87 10.16
N ASP A 115 -9.20 9.18 10.12
CA ASP A 115 -9.92 9.49 8.89
C ASP A 115 -9.74 8.41 7.80
N VAL A 116 -9.78 7.16 8.23
CA VAL A 116 -9.53 5.98 7.40
C VAL A 116 -10.41 5.94 6.15
N GLY A 117 -11.66 6.40 6.27
CA GLY A 117 -12.58 6.48 5.15
C GLY A 117 -12.96 5.11 4.57
N SER A 118 -12.88 4.06 5.38
CA SER A 118 -13.32 2.72 4.99
C SER A 118 -14.79 2.53 5.31
N ARG A 119 -15.54 2.01 4.34
CA ARG A 119 -16.97 1.72 4.46
C ARG A 119 -17.30 0.43 3.76
N ALA A 120 -17.85 -0.52 4.47
CA ALA A 120 -18.22 -1.82 3.91
C ALA A 120 -19.58 -2.26 4.41
N ALA A 121 -20.32 -2.97 3.56
CA ALA A 121 -21.57 -3.60 3.97
C ALA A 121 -21.34 -4.51 5.20
N ALA A 122 -22.27 -4.49 6.16
CA ALA A 122 -22.07 -5.13 7.46
C ALA A 122 -21.79 -6.65 7.39
N GLN A 123 -22.20 -7.30 6.30
CA GLN A 123 -21.90 -8.70 6.02
C GLN A 123 -20.48 -8.97 5.53
N ILE A 124 -19.75 -7.95 5.08
CA ILE A 124 -18.36 -8.11 4.66
C ILE A 124 -17.51 -8.29 5.91
N PRO A 125 -16.79 -9.43 6.05
CA PRO A 125 -15.96 -9.68 7.22
C PRO A 125 -14.91 -8.58 7.39
N ASN A 126 -14.75 -8.10 8.62
CA ASN A 126 -13.63 -7.23 9.04
C ASN A 126 -13.39 -5.98 8.17
N ASN A 127 -14.43 -5.46 7.50
CA ASN A 127 -14.33 -4.37 6.52
C ASN A 127 -13.36 -4.66 5.34
N GLY A 128 -13.22 -5.93 4.98
CA GLY A 128 -12.27 -6.33 3.96
C GLY A 128 -10.81 -6.04 4.36
N PHE A 129 -10.51 -6.17 5.66
CA PHE A 129 -9.13 -6.06 6.16
C PHE A 129 -8.24 -7.10 5.50
N GLU A 130 -7.12 -6.66 4.96
CA GLU A 130 -6.08 -7.51 4.41
C GLU A 130 -4.69 -6.98 4.76
N LEU A 131 -3.77 -7.92 5.00
CA LEU A 131 -2.33 -7.68 5.04
C LEU A 131 -1.72 -8.45 3.88
N ILE A 132 -1.22 -7.72 2.88
CA ILE A 132 -0.67 -8.30 1.65
C ILE A 132 0.40 -7.36 1.08
N ASP A 133 1.38 -7.91 0.39
CA ASP A 133 2.43 -7.15 -0.28
C ASP A 133 1.87 -6.60 -1.61
N VAL A 134 1.47 -5.33 -1.64
CA VAL A 134 0.84 -4.71 -2.81
C VAL A 134 1.83 -4.00 -3.73
N ASN A 135 3.06 -3.75 -3.24
CA ASN A 135 4.12 -3.08 -3.99
C ASN A 135 5.31 -3.98 -4.29
N PHE A 136 5.23 -5.26 -3.90
CA PHE A 136 6.20 -6.31 -4.16
C PHE A 136 7.59 -6.04 -3.54
N ASP A 137 7.61 -5.35 -2.39
CA ASP A 137 8.84 -5.03 -1.67
C ASP A 137 9.21 -6.05 -0.58
N GLY A 138 8.33 -7.04 -0.35
CA GLY A 138 8.50 -8.12 0.62
C GLY A 138 7.92 -7.81 2.00
N TYR A 139 7.29 -6.66 2.18
CA TYR A 139 6.52 -6.33 3.37
C TYR A 139 5.03 -6.40 3.09
N HIS A 140 4.25 -6.81 4.08
CA HIS A 140 2.80 -6.75 3.96
C HIS A 140 2.30 -5.34 4.28
N ASP A 141 1.47 -4.85 3.39
CA ASP A 141 0.77 -3.59 3.46
C ASP A 141 -0.62 -3.78 4.05
N LEU A 142 -1.20 -2.72 4.58
CA LEU A 142 -2.56 -2.71 5.09
C LEU A 142 -3.52 -2.22 4.01
N ARG A 143 -4.62 -2.94 3.80
CA ARG A 143 -5.75 -2.40 3.03
C ARG A 143 -7.10 -2.71 3.68
N LEU A 144 -8.05 -1.80 3.44
CA LEU A 144 -9.45 -1.91 3.84
C LEU A 144 -10.35 -1.52 2.67
N ILE A 145 -11.53 -2.10 2.56
CA ILE A 145 -12.50 -1.63 1.57
C ILE A 145 -12.81 -0.17 1.84
N ALA A 146 -12.60 0.68 0.82
CA ALA A 146 -12.91 2.11 0.89
C ALA A 146 -14.41 2.33 0.79
N GLU A 147 -15.02 1.79 -0.26
CA GLU A 147 -16.44 1.85 -0.50
C GLU A 147 -16.86 0.62 -1.32
N GLY A 148 -17.89 -0.07 -0.89
CA GLY A 148 -18.55 -1.09 -1.70
C GLY A 148 -19.47 -0.40 -2.69
N THR A 149 -19.15 -0.49 -3.99
CA THR A 149 -20.00 0.02 -5.04
C THR A 149 -21.19 -0.91 -5.27
N ALA A 150 -22.28 -0.40 -5.86
CA ALA A 150 -23.46 -1.22 -6.22
C ALA A 150 -23.17 -2.22 -7.37
N GLY A 151 -21.94 -2.24 -7.90
CA GLY A 151 -21.46 -3.10 -8.99
C GLY A 151 -20.34 -4.04 -8.55
N PRO A 152 -19.68 -4.69 -9.49
CA PRO A 152 -18.57 -5.60 -9.21
C PRO A 152 -17.28 -4.86 -8.82
N ASN A 153 -17.25 -3.54 -8.96
CA ASN A 153 -16.08 -2.73 -8.65
C ASN A 153 -15.93 -2.58 -7.12
N VAL A 154 -14.73 -2.81 -6.63
CA VAL A 154 -14.38 -2.59 -5.22
C VAL A 154 -13.20 -1.62 -5.18
N LEU A 155 -13.30 -0.59 -4.34
CA LEU A 155 -12.20 0.31 -4.06
C LEU A 155 -11.65 0.00 -2.67
N TYR A 156 -10.35 0.21 -2.52
CA TYR A 156 -9.65 0.01 -1.25
C TYR A 156 -8.98 1.30 -0.80
N ARG A 157 -8.79 1.43 0.51
CA ARG A 157 -7.81 2.32 1.13
C ARG A 157 -6.56 1.52 1.40
N ASN A 158 -5.42 2.03 1.01
CA ASN A 158 -4.15 1.32 1.06
C ASN A 158 -3.11 2.12 1.84
N TRP A 159 -2.39 1.45 2.71
CA TRP A 159 -1.26 2.00 3.45
C TRP A 159 -0.08 1.07 3.30
N LEU A 160 0.98 1.56 2.65
CA LEU A 160 2.22 0.81 2.44
C LEU A 160 3.07 0.86 3.70
N TRP A 161 3.68 -0.27 4.04
CA TRP A 161 4.66 -0.29 5.11
C TRP A 161 5.96 0.39 4.68
N ALA A 162 6.35 1.46 5.38
CA ALA A 162 7.60 2.17 5.19
C ALA A 162 8.61 1.71 6.26
N PRO A 163 9.56 0.82 5.92
CA PRO A 163 10.47 0.23 6.91
C PRO A 163 11.38 1.25 7.59
N ASP A 164 11.78 2.32 6.88
CA ASP A 164 12.62 3.38 7.41
C ASP A 164 11.87 4.27 8.43
N GLU A 165 10.55 4.38 8.30
CA GLU A 165 9.69 5.14 9.20
C GLU A 165 9.05 4.25 10.28
N GLU A 166 9.16 2.94 10.15
CA GLU A 166 8.44 1.92 10.94
C GLU A 166 6.92 2.23 11.03
N ALA A 167 6.32 2.62 9.91
CA ALA A 167 4.95 3.08 9.85
C ALA A 167 4.24 2.70 8.53
N PHE A 168 2.92 2.64 8.57
CA PHE A 168 2.07 2.52 7.39
C PHE A 168 1.78 3.90 6.81
N VAL A 169 2.06 4.11 5.53
CA VAL A 169 1.90 5.38 4.81
C VAL A 169 0.83 5.23 3.74
N GLY A 170 -0.17 6.10 3.75
CA GLY A 170 -1.27 6.05 2.78
C GLY A 170 -0.82 6.24 1.33
N ASN A 171 -1.42 5.47 0.41
CA ASN A 171 -1.12 5.54 -1.02
C ASN A 171 -2.38 5.83 -1.84
N VAL A 172 -2.61 7.10 -2.16
CA VAL A 172 -3.80 7.58 -2.88
C VAL A 172 -3.85 7.06 -4.32
N ALA A 173 -2.70 6.89 -4.98
CA ALA A 173 -2.67 6.40 -6.36
C ALA A 173 -3.18 4.95 -6.45
N LEU A 174 -2.84 4.13 -5.47
CA LEU A 174 -3.35 2.75 -5.38
C LEU A 174 -4.84 2.71 -4.99
N ASP A 175 -5.32 3.67 -4.21
CA ASP A 175 -6.74 3.79 -3.84
C ASP A 175 -7.66 4.01 -5.05
N GLU A 176 -7.13 4.54 -6.15
CA GLU A 176 -7.88 4.80 -7.40
C GLU A 176 -8.00 3.56 -8.29
N ILE A 177 -7.24 2.50 -8.02
CA ILE A 177 -7.28 1.25 -8.80
C ILE A 177 -8.47 0.41 -8.36
N VAL A 178 -9.35 0.11 -9.29
CA VAL A 178 -10.58 -0.65 -9.06
C VAL A 178 -10.26 -2.15 -8.98
N SER A 179 -10.79 -2.83 -7.95
CA SER A 179 -10.70 -4.28 -7.80
C SER A 179 -9.28 -4.84 -8.08
N PRO A 180 -8.23 -4.29 -7.45
CA PRO A 180 -6.85 -4.70 -7.75
C PRO A 180 -6.57 -6.11 -7.24
N GLU A 181 -6.00 -6.94 -8.10
CA GLU A 181 -5.41 -8.24 -7.82
C GLU A 181 -3.89 -8.12 -8.01
N PHE A 182 -3.10 -8.64 -7.08
CA PHE A 182 -1.64 -8.50 -7.10
C PHE A 182 -1.02 -9.84 -7.47
N ASP A 183 -0.24 -9.86 -8.54
CA ASP A 183 0.49 -11.05 -8.99
C ASP A 183 1.97 -10.93 -8.58
N PRO A 184 2.44 -11.68 -7.58
CA PRO A 184 3.81 -11.60 -7.12
C PRO A 184 4.83 -12.19 -8.12
N ASP A 185 4.39 -13.05 -9.03
CA ASP A 185 5.28 -13.69 -10.00
C ASP A 185 5.65 -12.72 -11.13
N THR A 186 4.67 -11.98 -11.64
CA THR A 186 4.87 -10.96 -12.68
C THR A 186 5.14 -9.58 -12.13
N GLN A 187 4.86 -9.34 -10.84
CA GLN A 187 4.86 -8.03 -10.17
C GLN A 187 3.91 -7.03 -10.84
N GLU A 188 2.75 -7.55 -11.27
CA GLU A 188 1.70 -6.78 -11.90
C GLU A 188 0.50 -6.61 -10.99
N ILE A 189 -0.20 -5.48 -11.15
CA ILE A 189 -1.49 -5.22 -10.53
C ILE A 189 -2.53 -5.30 -11.63
N VAL A 190 -3.42 -6.28 -11.55
CA VAL A 190 -4.49 -6.52 -12.50
C VAL A 190 -5.79 -5.93 -11.95
N SER A 191 -6.36 -4.96 -12.63
CA SER A 191 -7.63 -4.33 -12.30
C SER A 191 -8.71 -4.77 -13.28
N ARG A 192 -9.77 -5.40 -12.76
CA ARG A 192 -10.96 -5.75 -13.54
C ARG A 192 -12.07 -4.77 -13.20
N TRP A 193 -12.49 -3.98 -14.18
CA TRP A 193 -13.45 -2.91 -13.96
C TRP A 193 -14.66 -3.00 -14.87
N ARG A 194 -15.75 -2.36 -14.46
CA ARG A 194 -16.97 -2.23 -15.24
C ARG A 194 -17.57 -0.83 -15.05
N SER A 195 -17.68 -0.08 -16.14
CA SER A 195 -18.26 1.27 -16.13
C SER A 195 -19.77 1.24 -16.33
N SER A 196 -20.28 0.23 -17.05
CA SER A 196 -21.71 0.10 -17.35
C SER A 196 -22.09 -1.34 -17.69
N ALA A 197 -23.36 -1.56 -18.03
CA ALA A 197 -23.80 -2.84 -18.59
C ALA A 197 -23.19 -3.12 -19.97
N ALA A 198 -22.77 -2.07 -20.68
CA ALA A 198 -22.25 -2.14 -22.04
C ALA A 198 -20.73 -1.95 -22.13
N GLU A 199 -20.04 -1.72 -21.02
CA GLU A 199 -18.60 -1.44 -21.03
C GLU A 199 -17.91 -1.96 -19.78
N GLY A 200 -16.76 -2.58 -19.96
CA GLY A 200 -15.87 -3.05 -18.91
C GLY A 200 -14.48 -3.27 -19.48
N GLY A 201 -13.56 -3.75 -18.64
CA GLY A 201 -12.20 -3.97 -19.11
C GLY A 201 -11.26 -4.53 -18.07
N ILE A 202 -10.01 -4.60 -18.49
CA ILE A 202 -8.87 -5.01 -17.69
C ILE A 202 -7.79 -3.96 -17.86
N ASP A 203 -7.25 -3.50 -16.74
CA ASP A 203 -6.07 -2.65 -16.67
C ASP A 203 -4.94 -3.40 -16.00
N ILE A 204 -3.73 -3.29 -16.51
CA ILE A 204 -2.52 -3.86 -15.92
C ILE A 204 -1.58 -2.72 -15.57
N TYR A 205 -1.19 -2.68 -14.30
CA TYR A 205 -0.24 -1.70 -13.78
C TYR A 205 1.01 -2.40 -13.28
N ILE A 206 2.12 -1.67 -13.29
CA ILE A 206 3.37 -2.04 -12.60
C ILE A 206 3.77 -0.93 -11.63
N TRP A 207 4.68 -1.25 -10.71
CA TRP A 207 5.38 -0.25 -9.92
C TRP A 207 6.62 0.26 -10.68
N GLU A 208 6.70 1.57 -10.88
CA GLU A 208 7.82 2.26 -11.48
C GLU A 208 8.14 3.50 -10.63
N ASP A 209 9.35 3.60 -10.09
CA ASP A 209 9.80 4.72 -9.24
C ASP A 209 8.84 5.05 -8.07
N GLY A 210 8.27 4.01 -7.44
CA GLY A 210 7.34 4.16 -6.31
C GLY A 210 5.93 4.63 -6.68
N GLN A 211 5.58 4.59 -7.96
CA GLN A 211 4.26 4.93 -8.48
C GLN A 211 3.64 3.77 -9.25
N THR A 212 2.33 3.65 -9.22
CA THR A 212 1.62 2.71 -10.09
C THR A 212 1.49 3.29 -11.48
N VAL A 213 1.92 2.54 -12.49
CA VAL A 213 1.93 2.96 -13.88
C VAL A 213 1.11 1.99 -14.72
N LEU A 214 0.08 2.49 -15.41
CA LEU A 214 -0.72 1.71 -16.34
C LEU A 214 0.11 1.38 -17.59
N ILE A 215 0.31 0.08 -17.85
CA ILE A 215 1.10 -0.41 -18.99
C ILE A 215 0.26 -1.05 -20.08
N HIS A 216 -0.90 -1.59 -19.72
CA HIS A 216 -1.81 -2.24 -20.65
C HIS A 216 -3.26 -2.00 -20.25
N ARG A 217 -4.14 -1.85 -21.25
CA ARG A 217 -5.59 -1.75 -21.05
C ARG A 217 -6.33 -2.55 -22.13
N GLU A 218 -7.29 -3.34 -21.70
CA GLU A 218 -8.32 -3.91 -22.58
C GLU A 218 -9.66 -3.25 -22.27
N THR A 219 -10.38 -2.81 -23.29
CA THR A 219 -11.74 -2.27 -23.11
C THR A 219 -12.72 -3.08 -23.93
N ASP A 220 -13.70 -3.68 -23.26
CA ASP A 220 -14.79 -4.43 -23.86
C ASP A 220 -16.02 -3.56 -24.03
N SER A 221 -16.49 -3.43 -25.27
CA SER A 221 -17.69 -2.67 -25.61
C SER A 221 -18.76 -3.59 -26.20
N TYR A 222 -19.92 -3.64 -25.57
CA TYR A 222 -21.04 -4.52 -25.91
C TYR A 222 -22.13 -3.71 -26.64
N ALA A 223 -22.27 -3.92 -27.95
CA ALA A 223 -23.35 -3.33 -28.75
C ALA A 223 -24.67 -4.14 -28.65
N GLY A 224 -24.64 -5.30 -27.99
CA GLY A 224 -25.80 -6.20 -27.79
C GLY A 224 -25.32 -7.55 -27.23
N PRO A 225 -26.25 -8.51 -26.98
CA PRO A 225 -25.94 -9.76 -26.30
C PRO A 225 -24.86 -10.63 -26.97
N SER A 226 -24.66 -10.44 -28.29
CA SER A 226 -23.73 -11.24 -29.09
C SER A 226 -22.70 -10.40 -29.86
N ALA A 227 -22.64 -9.11 -29.58
CA ALA A 227 -21.74 -8.19 -30.29
C ALA A 227 -20.84 -7.48 -29.26
N CYS A 228 -19.63 -8.02 -29.07
CA CYS A 228 -18.61 -7.42 -28.23
C CYS A 228 -17.36 -7.13 -29.08
N THR A 229 -16.82 -5.93 -28.90
CA THR A 229 -15.54 -5.52 -29.47
C THR A 229 -14.59 -5.24 -28.31
N ARG A 230 -13.39 -5.82 -28.36
CA ARG A 230 -12.28 -5.54 -27.45
C ARG A 230 -11.27 -4.64 -28.14
N THR A 231 -10.90 -3.56 -27.49
CA THR A 231 -9.83 -2.65 -27.90
C THR A 231 -8.66 -2.79 -26.96
N PHE A 232 -7.45 -2.91 -27.52
CA PHE A 232 -6.19 -3.06 -26.78
C PHE A 232 -5.40 -1.76 -26.82
N PHE A 233 -4.82 -1.41 -25.68
CA PHE A 233 -3.94 -0.28 -25.54
C PHE A 233 -2.68 -0.73 -24.82
N ASP A 234 -1.51 -0.33 -25.31
CA ASP A 234 -0.22 -0.58 -24.67
C ASP A 234 0.52 0.73 -24.44
N ARG A 235 1.34 0.76 -23.39
CA ARG A 235 2.22 1.90 -23.11
C ARG A 235 3.41 1.88 -24.05
N ILE A 236 3.47 2.88 -24.96
CA ILE A 236 4.53 3.07 -25.94
C ILE A 236 5.10 4.47 -25.74
N ASP A 237 6.40 4.59 -25.53
CA ASP A 237 7.10 5.87 -25.26
C ASP A 237 6.48 6.68 -24.10
N GLY A 238 5.98 5.98 -23.06
CA GLY A 238 5.37 6.60 -21.88
C GLY A 238 3.89 6.96 -22.01
N GLU A 239 3.27 6.78 -23.19
CA GLU A 239 1.87 7.06 -23.45
C GLU A 239 1.09 5.77 -23.74
N LEU A 240 -0.17 5.70 -23.27
CA LEU A 240 -1.08 4.61 -23.61
C LEU A 240 -1.63 4.84 -25.03
N ARG A 241 -1.35 3.89 -25.95
CA ARG A 241 -1.77 3.97 -27.37
C ARG A 241 -2.55 2.75 -27.76
N GLU A 242 -3.58 2.93 -28.58
CA GLU A 242 -4.33 1.83 -29.19
C GLU A 242 -3.40 0.99 -30.08
N THR A 243 -3.39 -0.32 -29.85
CA THR A 243 -2.54 -1.28 -30.58
C THR A 243 -3.34 -2.30 -31.37
N GLY A 244 -4.65 -2.38 -31.15
CA GLY A 244 -5.51 -3.27 -31.93
C GLY A 244 -6.93 -3.34 -31.44
N THR A 245 -7.76 -4.01 -32.25
CA THR A 245 -9.14 -4.35 -31.91
C THR A 245 -9.46 -5.78 -32.31
N GLY A 246 -10.39 -6.42 -31.60
CA GLY A 246 -10.84 -7.78 -31.88
C GLY A 246 -12.22 -8.06 -31.34
N ALA A 247 -12.75 -9.23 -31.59
CA ALA A 247 -13.94 -9.71 -30.91
C ALA A 247 -13.57 -10.14 -29.48
N CYS A 248 -14.48 -9.95 -28.52
CA CYS A 248 -14.30 -10.52 -27.19
C CYS A 248 -14.38 -12.05 -27.28
N GLY A 249 -13.52 -12.75 -26.50
CA GLY A 249 -13.48 -14.21 -26.45
C GLY A 249 -14.55 -14.80 -25.53
#